data_dd6c040242192d94cd3ea1f7ea96da6c
#
_entry.id   dd6c040242192d94cd3ea1f7ea96da6c
#
_cell.length_a   1.000
_cell.length_b   1.000
_cell.length_c   1.000
_cell.angle_alpha   90.00
_cell.angle_beta   90.00
_cell.angle_gamma   90.00
#
_symmetry.space_group_name_H-M   'P 1'
#
loop_
_entity.id
_entity.type
_entity.pdbx_description
1 polymer ?
#
loop_
_entity_poly.entity_id
_entity_poly.type
_entity_poly.pdbx_seq_one_letter_code
_entity_poly.pdbx_strand_id
1 'polypeptide(L)'
;MINKEYNRRDVLKLSGLAGLGMALSPLLSSFNFKDEILLRKIPSFNQSLPVIGLGTWQTFDVGSSMAEKTRLTEVLEEMNTLKGTVIDSSPMYGTSESVVGDLTQESDFKDDFFYATKVWTKGKDEGIGQMQNSFKRMKREQMDLMQIHNLVDWKIHVKTLRDWKEQGKIKYWGITHYTDDSHAQLEQVIKAEKPDFVQFNYSILSRHAEKSLFETVDKYNTATLINRPFETGRLFRATKGKEIPTWAKDYNINSWGQFFLKFILSNELVTCIIPGTSKPHHMIDNMMAGYGKMPDQKGREKMYNYIKSL
;
A
#
# COMPACT_ATOMS: atom_id res chain seq x y z
N MET A 1 -15.66 -15.31 25.11
CA MET A 1 -14.66 -14.97 24.08
C MET A 1 -13.41 -15.76 24.40
N ILE A 2 -13.11 -16.80 23.64
CA ILE A 2 -12.01 -17.73 23.89
C ILE A 2 -10.87 -17.31 22.99
N ASN A 3 -9.81 -16.74 23.57
CA ASN A 3 -8.55 -16.50 22.88
C ASN A 3 -7.94 -17.86 22.51
N LYS A 4 -7.92 -18.18 21.23
CA LYS A 4 -7.24 -19.36 20.72
C LYS A 4 -5.79 -18.96 20.42
N GLU A 5 -4.89 -19.26 21.34
CA GLU A 5 -3.45 -19.18 21.09
C GLU A 5 -3.06 -20.31 20.12
N TYR A 6 -2.58 -19.95 18.95
CA TYR A 6 -2.01 -20.90 17.99
C TYR A 6 -0.55 -21.17 18.36
N ASN A 7 -0.24 -22.45 18.57
CA ASN A 7 1.13 -22.87 18.86
C ASN A 7 1.85 -23.37 17.59
N ARG A 8 3.19 -23.54 17.65
CA ARG A 8 4.03 -23.98 16.52
C ARG A 8 3.52 -25.25 15.80
N ARG A 9 2.79 -26.13 16.48
CA ARG A 9 2.25 -27.37 15.93
C ARG A 9 1.02 -27.13 15.06
N ASP A 10 0.26 -26.10 15.33
CA ASP A 10 -0.96 -25.77 14.57
C ASP A 10 -0.61 -25.12 13.24
N VAL A 11 0.45 -24.30 13.20
CA VAL A 11 1.00 -23.72 11.96
C VAL A 11 1.61 -24.82 11.05
N LEU A 12 2.29 -25.81 11.61
CA LEU A 12 2.87 -26.93 10.86
C LEU A 12 1.83 -27.92 10.33
N LYS A 13 0.65 -28.02 10.91
CA LYS A 13 -0.43 -28.87 10.42
C LYS A 13 -1.18 -28.26 9.23
N LEU A 14 -1.23 -26.95 9.12
CA LEU A 14 -1.79 -26.22 7.96
C LEU A 14 -0.89 -26.30 6.72
N SER A 15 0.42 -26.44 6.90
CA SER A 15 1.38 -26.58 5.80
C SER A 15 1.56 -28.03 5.28
N GLY A 16 0.86 -29.00 5.82
CA GLY A 16 1.04 -30.43 5.56
C GLY A 16 0.30 -31.00 4.34
N LEU A 17 -0.40 -30.20 3.53
CA LEU A 17 -1.25 -30.68 2.44
C LEU A 17 -0.84 -30.23 1.01
N ALA A 18 0.32 -29.59 0.83
CA ALA A 18 0.85 -29.30 -0.50
C ALA A 18 2.34 -29.66 -0.55
N GLY A 19 2.66 -30.81 -1.10
CA GLY A 19 4.04 -31.18 -1.43
C GLY A 19 4.58 -30.27 -2.54
N LEU A 20 5.49 -29.36 -2.14
CA LEU A 20 6.52 -28.63 -2.88
C LEU A 20 6.87 -27.31 -2.18
N GLY A 21 7.36 -27.36 -0.95
CA GLY A 21 7.65 -26.17 -0.16
C GLY A 21 8.93 -26.26 0.66
N MET A 22 10.05 -26.76 0.10
CA MET A 22 11.31 -26.90 0.86
C MET A 22 12.32 -25.75 0.69
N ALA A 23 11.93 -24.54 0.32
CA ALA A 23 12.87 -23.43 0.15
C ALA A 23 12.58 -22.16 0.96
N LEU A 24 11.51 -22.10 1.75
CA LEU A 24 11.12 -20.89 2.50
C LEU A 24 11.41 -20.93 4.02
N SER A 25 11.92 -22.03 4.53
CA SER A 25 12.14 -22.24 5.96
C SER A 25 13.20 -21.36 6.65
N PRO A 26 14.24 -20.81 5.99
CA PRO A 26 15.23 -19.98 6.70
C PRO A 26 14.78 -18.55 6.98
N LEU A 27 13.83 -17.99 6.22
CA LEU A 27 13.40 -16.59 6.37
C LEU A 27 12.46 -16.37 7.55
N LEU A 28 11.63 -17.35 7.87
CA LEU A 28 10.68 -17.28 8.99
C LEU A 28 11.32 -17.63 10.35
N SER A 29 12.49 -18.28 10.38
CA SER A 29 13.12 -18.79 11.61
C SER A 29 13.84 -17.71 12.44
N SER A 30 14.09 -16.54 11.90
CA SER A 30 14.74 -15.42 12.61
C SER A 30 13.76 -14.38 13.16
N PHE A 31 12.47 -14.49 12.86
CA PHE A 31 11.45 -13.60 13.41
C PHE A 31 10.90 -14.14 14.74
N ASN A 32 11.09 -13.34 15.78
CA ASN A 32 10.32 -13.49 17.00
C ASN A 32 8.90 -12.98 16.67
N PHE A 33 7.91 -13.86 16.55
CA PHE A 33 6.49 -13.53 16.30
C PHE A 33 5.84 -12.64 17.41
N LYS A 34 6.66 -11.99 18.23
CA LYS A 34 6.24 -10.97 19.20
C LYS A 34 6.19 -9.56 18.63
N ASP A 35 6.79 -9.32 17.45
CA ASP A 35 6.76 -8.00 16.84
C ASP A 35 5.44 -7.83 16.10
N GLU A 36 4.68 -6.80 16.45
CA GLU A 36 3.49 -6.37 15.72
C GLU A 36 3.90 -5.50 14.52
N ILE A 37 3.11 -5.55 13.45
CA ILE A 37 3.31 -4.63 12.33
C ILE A 37 3.14 -3.19 12.81
N LEU A 38 4.01 -2.32 12.34
CA LEU A 38 3.87 -0.88 12.62
C LEU A 38 2.54 -0.37 12.07
N LEU A 39 1.76 0.27 12.95
CA LEU A 39 0.53 0.95 12.60
C LEU A 39 0.74 2.47 12.66
N ARG A 40 0.12 3.19 11.75
CA ARG A 40 0.09 4.66 11.77
C ARG A 40 -1.33 5.19 11.70
N LYS A 41 -1.61 6.17 12.55
CA LYS A 41 -2.93 6.82 12.59
C LYS A 41 -3.25 7.51 11.27
N ILE A 42 -4.50 7.43 10.85
CA ILE A 42 -5.07 8.38 9.92
C ILE A 42 -5.27 9.68 10.72
N PRO A 43 -4.57 10.77 10.38
CA PRO A 43 -4.71 12.03 11.09
C PRO A 43 -6.18 12.45 11.18
N SER A 44 -6.58 13.09 12.28
CA SER A 44 -7.96 13.51 12.55
C SER A 44 -8.99 12.39 12.76
N PHE A 45 -8.58 11.11 12.71
CA PHE A 45 -9.48 9.96 12.90
C PHE A 45 -8.95 9.00 13.96
N ASN A 46 -9.86 8.21 14.55
CA ASN A 46 -9.46 7.17 15.52
C ASN A 46 -9.26 5.80 14.85
N GLN A 47 -8.69 5.82 13.66
CA GLN A 47 -8.31 4.61 12.92
C GLN A 47 -6.83 4.64 12.59
N SER A 48 -6.18 3.47 12.65
CA SER A 48 -4.80 3.29 12.21
C SER A 48 -4.75 2.31 11.05
N LEU A 49 -3.76 2.45 10.18
CA LEU A 49 -3.48 1.55 9.08
C LEU A 49 -2.12 0.89 9.27
N PRO A 50 -1.95 -0.38 8.85
CA PRO A 50 -0.63 -0.97 8.70
C PRO A 50 0.18 -0.18 7.66
N VAL A 51 1.46 0.00 7.94
CA VAL A 51 2.33 0.86 7.11
C VAL A 51 2.66 0.30 5.73
N ILE A 52 2.30 -0.97 5.47
CA ILE A 52 2.44 -1.62 4.16
C ILE A 52 1.08 -2.13 3.71
N GLY A 53 0.71 -1.78 2.49
CA GLY A 53 -0.46 -2.25 1.76
C GLY A 53 -0.07 -2.84 0.40
N LEU A 54 -1.02 -2.87 -0.52
CA LEU A 54 -0.89 -3.45 -1.86
C LEU A 54 -1.45 -2.50 -2.93
N GLY A 55 -0.61 -2.13 -3.90
CA GLY A 55 -1.04 -1.50 -5.14
C GLY A 55 -1.32 -2.52 -6.24
N THR A 56 -2.39 -2.35 -7.00
CA THR A 56 -2.84 -3.35 -7.99
C THR A 56 -2.46 -3.02 -9.43
N TRP A 57 -1.87 -1.84 -9.68
CA TRP A 57 -1.51 -1.43 -11.03
C TRP A 57 -0.55 -2.42 -11.71
N GLN A 58 -0.91 -2.88 -12.91
CA GLN A 58 -0.19 -3.87 -13.73
C GLN A 58 0.01 -5.26 -13.08
N THR A 59 -0.42 -5.46 -11.84
CA THR A 59 -0.22 -6.72 -11.13
C THR A 59 -1.49 -7.53 -10.95
N PHE A 60 -2.66 -6.88 -10.99
CA PHE A 60 -3.97 -7.50 -10.87
C PHE A 60 -4.81 -7.42 -12.17
N ASP A 61 -4.27 -6.86 -13.24
CA ASP A 61 -4.93 -6.86 -14.57
C ASP A 61 -4.68 -8.20 -15.30
N VAL A 62 -5.31 -9.25 -14.78
CA VAL A 62 -5.11 -10.63 -15.25
C VAL A 62 -6.34 -11.22 -15.95
N GLY A 63 -7.40 -10.46 -16.08
CA GLY A 63 -8.63 -10.88 -16.73
C GLY A 63 -9.24 -12.14 -16.09
N SER A 64 -9.50 -13.16 -16.93
CA SER A 64 -10.12 -14.42 -16.50
C SER A 64 -9.11 -15.56 -16.25
N SER A 65 -7.81 -15.28 -16.26
CA SER A 65 -6.78 -16.30 -16.06
C SER A 65 -6.86 -16.93 -14.66
N MET A 66 -7.34 -18.16 -14.55
CA MET A 66 -7.48 -18.87 -13.28
C MET A 66 -6.13 -19.08 -12.59
N ALA A 67 -5.08 -19.43 -13.34
CA ALA A 67 -3.74 -19.65 -12.77
C ALA A 67 -3.18 -18.36 -12.13
N GLU A 68 -3.43 -17.20 -12.76
CA GLU A 68 -3.01 -15.93 -12.20
C GLU A 68 -3.89 -15.50 -11.03
N LYS A 69 -5.20 -15.71 -11.10
CA LYS A 69 -6.12 -15.46 -9.98
C LYS A 69 -5.75 -16.30 -8.75
N THR A 70 -5.47 -17.60 -8.89
CA THR A 70 -5.01 -18.46 -7.78
C THR A 70 -3.77 -17.88 -7.11
N ARG A 71 -2.78 -17.46 -7.89
CA ARG A 71 -1.56 -16.83 -7.34
C ARG A 71 -1.84 -15.51 -6.65
N LEU A 72 -2.79 -14.71 -7.15
CA LEU A 72 -3.20 -13.46 -6.52
C LEU A 72 -4.01 -13.69 -5.23
N THR A 73 -4.77 -14.79 -5.15
CA THR A 73 -5.38 -15.22 -3.89
C THR A 73 -4.31 -15.46 -2.82
N GLU A 74 -3.24 -16.20 -3.15
CA GLU A 74 -2.11 -16.41 -2.24
C GLU A 74 -1.45 -15.07 -1.82
N VAL A 75 -1.35 -14.08 -2.72
CA VAL A 75 -0.85 -12.73 -2.37
C VAL A 75 -1.73 -12.06 -1.30
N LEU A 76 -3.05 -12.16 -1.43
CA LEU A 76 -4.00 -11.57 -0.47
C LEU A 76 -4.01 -12.33 0.86
N GLU A 77 -3.89 -13.66 0.83
CA GLU A 77 -3.77 -14.51 2.02
C GLU A 77 -2.52 -14.18 2.83
N GLU A 78 -1.35 -14.07 2.17
CA GLU A 78 -0.10 -13.68 2.82
C GLU A 78 -0.17 -12.26 3.40
N MET A 79 -0.78 -11.33 2.66
CA MET A 79 -1.00 -9.97 3.14
C MET A 79 -1.86 -9.96 4.42
N ASN A 80 -2.98 -10.68 4.42
CA ASN A 80 -3.87 -10.77 5.58
C ASN A 80 -3.21 -11.47 6.77
N THR A 81 -2.51 -12.57 6.53
CA THR A 81 -1.74 -13.31 7.56
C THR A 81 -0.75 -12.40 8.27
N LEU A 82 -0.07 -11.53 7.52
CA LEU A 82 0.88 -10.53 8.02
C LEU A 82 0.23 -9.20 8.41
N LYS A 83 -1.10 -9.17 8.61
CA LYS A 83 -1.86 -8.01 9.10
C LYS A 83 -1.82 -6.77 8.18
N GLY A 84 -1.54 -6.97 6.89
CA GLY A 84 -1.75 -5.93 5.89
C GLY A 84 -3.23 -5.80 5.55
N THR A 85 -3.71 -4.56 5.35
CA THR A 85 -5.14 -4.34 5.10
C THR A 85 -5.41 -3.49 3.85
N VAL A 86 -4.55 -2.56 3.49
CA VAL A 86 -4.82 -1.57 2.43
C VAL A 86 -4.64 -2.17 1.03
N ILE A 87 -5.70 -2.19 0.22
CA ILE A 87 -5.67 -2.53 -1.21
C ILE A 87 -6.04 -1.28 -2.01
N ASP A 88 -5.11 -0.79 -2.84
CA ASP A 88 -5.32 0.38 -3.70
C ASP A 88 -5.45 -0.02 -5.17
N SER A 89 -6.60 0.29 -5.76
CA SER A 89 -6.93 0.03 -7.16
C SER A 89 -7.36 1.29 -7.91
N SER A 90 -7.80 1.14 -9.16
CA SER A 90 -8.34 2.23 -9.97
C SER A 90 -9.13 1.69 -11.16
N PRO A 91 -10.19 2.38 -11.63
CA PRO A 91 -10.93 2.00 -12.83
C PRO A 91 -10.08 1.99 -14.11
N MET A 92 -8.93 2.68 -14.12
CA MET A 92 -7.99 2.67 -15.25
C MET A 92 -6.99 1.49 -15.24
N TYR A 93 -7.03 0.62 -14.24
CA TYR A 93 -6.11 -0.51 -14.11
C TYR A 93 -6.68 -1.80 -14.75
N GLY A 94 -7.35 -1.66 -15.90
CA GLY A 94 -7.93 -2.79 -16.63
C GLY A 94 -8.96 -3.55 -15.80
N THR A 95 -8.71 -4.83 -15.56
CA THR A 95 -9.60 -5.73 -14.80
C THR A 95 -9.30 -5.75 -13.30
N SER A 96 -8.33 -4.99 -12.81
CA SER A 96 -7.85 -5.07 -11.42
C SER A 96 -8.94 -4.92 -10.37
N GLU A 97 -9.89 -3.96 -10.53
CA GLU A 97 -11.01 -3.80 -9.59
C GLU A 97 -11.90 -5.05 -9.53
N SER A 98 -12.21 -5.64 -10.68
CA SER A 98 -13.03 -6.86 -10.75
C SER A 98 -12.29 -8.06 -10.15
N VAL A 99 -10.99 -8.17 -10.41
CA VAL A 99 -10.16 -9.25 -9.85
C VAL A 99 -10.09 -9.12 -8.33
N VAL A 100 -9.84 -7.91 -7.79
CA VAL A 100 -9.90 -7.68 -6.33
C VAL A 100 -11.27 -8.10 -5.77
N GLY A 101 -12.36 -7.63 -6.39
CA GLY A 101 -13.71 -7.96 -5.95
C GLY A 101 -14.01 -9.47 -5.97
N ASP A 102 -13.59 -10.17 -7.04
CA ASP A 102 -13.78 -11.62 -7.17
C ASP A 102 -13.03 -12.37 -6.06
N LEU A 103 -11.73 -12.09 -5.90
CA LEU A 103 -10.87 -12.83 -4.97
C LEU A 103 -11.20 -12.54 -3.50
N THR A 104 -11.56 -11.30 -3.16
CA THR A 104 -11.92 -10.97 -1.78
C THR A 104 -13.31 -11.42 -1.39
N GLN A 105 -14.28 -11.40 -2.32
CA GLN A 105 -15.66 -11.83 -2.04
C GLN A 105 -15.74 -13.29 -1.60
N GLU A 106 -14.87 -14.15 -2.12
CA GLU A 106 -14.82 -15.58 -1.84
C GLU A 106 -13.96 -15.92 -0.61
N SER A 107 -13.32 -14.91 0.01
CA SER A 107 -12.43 -15.12 1.15
C SER A 107 -13.10 -14.85 2.49
N ASP A 108 -12.66 -15.55 3.55
CA ASP A 108 -13.11 -15.34 4.91
C ASP A 108 -12.62 -14.02 5.52
N PHE A 109 -11.64 -13.36 4.86
CA PHE A 109 -11.02 -12.12 5.30
C PHE A 109 -11.45 -10.88 4.50
N LYS A 110 -12.53 -10.96 3.73
CA LYS A 110 -13.02 -9.85 2.88
C LYS A 110 -13.27 -8.55 3.64
N ASP A 111 -13.69 -8.66 4.90
CA ASP A 111 -14.03 -7.49 5.73
C ASP A 111 -12.83 -6.98 6.56
N ASP A 112 -11.68 -7.65 6.47
CA ASP A 112 -10.43 -7.22 7.10
C ASP A 112 -9.71 -6.14 6.28
N PHE A 113 -10.04 -6.02 4.98
CA PHE A 113 -9.35 -5.09 4.09
C PHE A 113 -9.94 -3.68 4.08
N PHE A 114 -9.05 -2.72 3.92
CA PHE A 114 -9.34 -1.33 3.62
C PHE A 114 -9.27 -1.13 2.10
N TYR A 115 -10.42 -0.94 1.47
CA TYR A 115 -10.56 -0.84 0.02
C TYR A 115 -10.44 0.60 -0.44
N ALA A 116 -9.42 0.88 -1.26
CA ALA A 116 -9.19 2.16 -1.89
C ALA A 116 -9.30 2.05 -3.42
N THR A 117 -10.03 2.97 -4.03
CA THR A 117 -10.07 3.13 -5.48
C THR A 117 -10.17 4.61 -5.87
N LYS A 118 -10.42 4.89 -7.15
CA LYS A 118 -10.25 6.25 -7.68
C LYS A 118 -11.38 6.60 -8.64
N VAL A 119 -11.57 7.90 -8.91
CA VAL A 119 -12.30 8.43 -10.05
C VAL A 119 -11.30 9.02 -11.05
N TRP A 120 -11.43 8.65 -12.34
CA TRP A 120 -10.54 9.07 -13.42
C TRP A 120 -11.33 9.33 -14.69
N THR A 121 -12.12 10.39 -14.69
CA THR A 121 -12.90 10.87 -15.85
C THR A 121 -13.24 12.34 -15.65
N LYS A 122 -13.76 13.01 -16.69
CA LYS A 122 -14.26 14.37 -16.59
C LYS A 122 -15.79 14.36 -16.49
N GLY A 123 -16.34 15.41 -15.89
CA GLY A 123 -17.79 15.56 -15.72
C GLY A 123 -18.34 14.90 -14.45
N LYS A 124 -19.41 15.48 -13.93
CA LYS A 124 -20.03 15.04 -12.68
C LYS A 124 -20.70 13.67 -12.84
N ASP A 125 -21.55 13.54 -13.85
CA ASP A 125 -22.37 12.35 -14.03
C ASP A 125 -21.54 11.15 -14.48
N GLU A 126 -20.56 11.38 -15.34
CA GLU A 126 -19.55 10.39 -15.75
C GLU A 126 -18.72 9.93 -14.55
N GLY A 127 -18.32 10.87 -13.67
CA GLY A 127 -17.60 10.55 -12.43
C GLY A 127 -18.45 9.69 -11.50
N ILE A 128 -19.70 10.04 -11.28
CA ILE A 128 -20.64 9.26 -10.47
C ILE A 128 -20.82 7.85 -11.07
N GLY A 129 -21.05 7.75 -12.38
CA GLY A 129 -21.20 6.47 -13.07
C GLY A 129 -19.94 5.60 -12.96
N GLN A 130 -18.74 6.18 -13.11
CA GLN A 130 -17.49 5.45 -12.97
C GLN A 130 -17.28 4.93 -11.53
N MET A 131 -17.49 5.76 -10.53
CA MET A 131 -17.38 5.37 -9.12
C MET A 131 -18.40 4.28 -8.74
N GLN A 132 -19.66 4.38 -9.21
CA GLN A 132 -20.66 3.32 -9.00
C GLN A 132 -20.25 2.00 -9.65
N ASN A 133 -19.59 2.04 -10.81
CA ASN A 133 -19.04 0.85 -11.46
C ASN A 133 -17.88 0.26 -10.66
N SER A 134 -17.05 1.09 -10.03
CA SER A 134 -15.98 0.61 -9.12
C SER A 134 -16.57 -0.15 -7.93
N PHE A 135 -17.65 0.34 -7.31
CA PHE A 135 -18.36 -0.39 -6.23
C PHE A 135 -18.84 -1.77 -6.71
N LYS A 136 -19.45 -1.83 -7.89
CA LYS A 136 -19.92 -3.11 -8.48
C LYS A 136 -18.77 -4.07 -8.76
N ARG A 137 -17.68 -3.58 -9.37
CA ARG A 137 -16.51 -4.39 -9.71
C ARG A 137 -15.82 -4.93 -8.47
N MET A 138 -15.61 -4.08 -7.48
CA MET A 138 -14.98 -4.46 -6.21
C MET A 138 -15.95 -5.17 -5.25
N LYS A 139 -17.23 -5.34 -5.64
CA LYS A 139 -18.27 -6.03 -4.87
C LYS A 139 -18.41 -5.47 -3.43
N ARG A 140 -18.41 -4.14 -3.33
CA ARG A 140 -18.52 -3.43 -2.04
C ARG A 140 -19.74 -2.52 -2.01
N GLU A 141 -20.42 -2.45 -0.87
CA GLU A 141 -21.53 -1.52 -0.62
C GLU A 141 -21.03 -0.16 -0.12
N GLN A 142 -19.90 -0.16 0.60
CA GLN A 142 -19.18 1.02 1.05
C GLN A 142 -17.71 0.90 0.65
N MET A 143 -17.11 2.00 0.19
CA MET A 143 -15.67 2.08 -0.07
C MET A 143 -14.98 2.79 1.09
N ASP A 144 -13.83 2.28 1.54
CA ASP A 144 -13.10 2.97 2.60
C ASP A 144 -12.51 4.28 2.08
N LEU A 145 -11.85 4.26 0.92
CA LEU A 145 -11.24 5.46 0.34
C LEU A 145 -11.55 5.59 -1.15
N MET A 146 -12.16 6.72 -1.53
CA MET A 146 -12.33 7.13 -2.92
C MET A 146 -11.42 8.33 -3.23
N GLN A 147 -10.59 8.23 -4.26
CA GLN A 147 -9.58 9.23 -4.58
C GLN A 147 -9.78 9.85 -5.96
N ILE A 148 -9.41 11.12 -6.13
CA ILE A 148 -9.37 11.77 -7.44
C ILE A 148 -8.03 11.45 -8.09
N HIS A 149 -8.04 10.67 -9.16
CA HIS A 149 -6.85 10.16 -9.83
C HIS A 149 -6.18 11.25 -10.67
N ASN A 150 -4.90 11.52 -10.39
CA ASN A 150 -4.07 12.49 -11.10
C ASN A 150 -4.70 13.89 -11.18
N LEU A 151 -5.50 14.27 -10.18
CA LEU A 151 -6.22 15.53 -10.10
C LEU A 151 -7.14 15.81 -11.30
N VAL A 152 -7.55 14.78 -12.05
CA VAL A 152 -8.46 14.94 -13.20
C VAL A 152 -9.79 15.47 -12.70
N ASP A 153 -10.16 16.65 -13.23
CA ASP A 153 -11.43 17.34 -12.95
C ASP A 153 -11.76 17.49 -11.44
N TRP A 154 -10.71 17.68 -10.63
CA TRP A 154 -10.80 17.62 -9.19
C TRP A 154 -11.82 18.57 -8.58
N LYS A 155 -12.00 19.80 -9.16
CA LYS A 155 -12.95 20.80 -8.66
C LYS A 155 -14.39 20.32 -8.71
N ILE A 156 -14.72 19.46 -9.67
CA ILE A 156 -16.04 18.84 -9.81
C ILE A 156 -16.16 17.65 -8.86
N HIS A 157 -15.17 16.77 -8.84
CA HIS A 157 -15.24 15.52 -8.07
C HIS A 157 -15.19 15.74 -6.56
N VAL A 158 -14.46 16.75 -6.06
CA VAL A 158 -14.42 17.07 -4.61
C VAL A 158 -15.82 17.23 -4.02
N LYS A 159 -16.73 17.90 -4.72
CA LYS A 159 -18.11 18.10 -4.24
C LYS A 159 -18.83 16.76 -4.08
N THR A 160 -18.76 15.92 -5.11
CA THR A 160 -19.39 14.59 -5.10
C THR A 160 -18.79 13.70 -4.00
N LEU A 161 -17.47 13.72 -3.80
CA LEU A 161 -16.82 12.90 -2.78
C LEU A 161 -17.18 13.34 -1.35
N ARG A 162 -17.31 14.63 -1.11
CA ARG A 162 -17.81 15.16 0.18
C ARG A 162 -19.24 14.71 0.44
N ASP A 163 -20.12 14.88 -0.54
CA ASP A 163 -21.52 14.43 -0.43
C ASP A 163 -21.60 12.92 -0.16
N TRP A 164 -20.75 12.12 -0.82
CA TRP A 164 -20.74 10.67 -0.63
C TRP A 164 -20.17 10.26 0.73
N LYS A 165 -19.21 11.03 1.26
CA LYS A 165 -18.71 10.83 2.62
C LYS A 165 -19.80 11.14 3.65
N GLU A 166 -20.52 12.25 3.51
CA GLU A 166 -21.65 12.61 4.38
C GLU A 166 -22.78 11.57 4.33
N GLN A 167 -23.03 10.98 3.15
CA GLN A 167 -23.99 9.90 2.95
C GLN A 167 -23.52 8.53 3.44
N GLY A 168 -22.28 8.40 3.92
CA GLY A 168 -21.69 7.13 4.36
C GLY A 168 -21.39 6.14 3.23
N LYS A 169 -21.42 6.56 1.97
CA LYS A 169 -21.03 5.71 0.83
C LYS A 169 -19.52 5.44 0.80
N ILE A 170 -18.73 6.42 1.23
CA ILE A 170 -17.29 6.31 1.41
C ILE A 170 -16.93 6.76 2.82
N LYS A 171 -15.88 6.17 3.42
CA LYS A 171 -15.39 6.61 4.73
C LYS A 171 -14.46 7.81 4.61
N TYR A 172 -13.58 7.76 3.62
CA TYR A 172 -12.56 8.78 3.37
C TYR A 172 -12.54 9.18 1.91
N TRP A 173 -12.12 10.42 1.65
CA TRP A 173 -11.83 10.86 0.31
C TRP A 173 -10.40 11.38 0.19
N GLY A 174 -9.82 11.30 -1.01
CA GLY A 174 -8.45 11.68 -1.25
C GLY A 174 -8.17 12.20 -2.65
N ILE A 175 -6.92 12.61 -2.85
CA ILE A 175 -6.37 13.02 -4.14
C ILE A 175 -5.10 12.26 -4.44
N THR A 176 -4.78 12.08 -5.73
CA THR A 176 -3.56 11.37 -6.10
C THR A 176 -2.81 12.03 -7.24
N HIS A 177 -1.50 11.86 -7.23
CA HIS A 177 -0.62 12.00 -8.39
C HIS A 177 0.60 11.07 -8.25
N TYR A 178 1.43 10.93 -9.32
CA TYR A 178 2.54 9.99 -9.32
C TYR A 178 3.85 10.59 -9.85
N THR A 179 3.93 11.92 -10.01
CA THR A 179 5.12 12.62 -10.50
C THR A 179 5.53 13.75 -9.57
N ASP A 180 6.82 14.00 -9.47
CA ASP A 180 7.40 15.08 -8.65
C ASP A 180 6.87 16.46 -9.05
N ASP A 181 6.68 16.71 -10.34
CA ASP A 181 6.19 18.00 -10.90
C ASP A 181 4.78 18.36 -10.42
N SER A 182 4.01 17.37 -9.98
CA SER A 182 2.64 17.57 -9.50
C SER A 182 2.54 17.84 -8.01
N HIS A 183 3.62 17.75 -7.26
CA HIS A 183 3.60 17.94 -5.81
C HIS A 183 3.09 19.34 -5.42
N ALA A 184 3.51 20.39 -6.13
CA ALA A 184 3.02 21.74 -5.88
C ALA A 184 1.50 21.88 -6.09
N GLN A 185 0.93 21.19 -7.09
CA GLN A 185 -0.51 21.18 -7.32
C GLN A 185 -1.25 20.39 -6.23
N LEU A 186 -0.70 19.24 -5.78
CA LEU A 186 -1.25 18.49 -4.64
C LEU A 186 -1.30 19.38 -3.38
N GLU A 187 -0.23 20.12 -3.08
CA GLU A 187 -0.21 21.05 -1.95
C GLU A 187 -1.29 22.14 -2.05
N GLN A 188 -1.50 22.71 -3.24
CA GLN A 188 -2.57 23.69 -3.45
C GLN A 188 -3.94 23.11 -3.14
N VAL A 189 -4.21 21.88 -3.59
CA VAL A 189 -5.49 21.21 -3.34
C VAL A 189 -5.63 20.82 -1.86
N ILE A 190 -4.56 20.34 -1.20
CA ILE A 190 -4.58 20.04 0.24
C ILE A 190 -4.94 21.31 1.04
N LYS A 191 -4.31 22.44 0.73
CA LYS A 191 -4.57 23.72 1.42
C LYS A 191 -6.00 24.20 1.22
N ALA A 192 -6.56 24.07 0.02
CA ALA A 192 -7.89 24.52 -0.34
C ALA A 192 -9.00 23.59 0.17
N GLU A 193 -8.82 22.28 0.01
CA GLU A 193 -9.89 21.31 0.12
C GLU A 193 -9.76 20.35 1.31
N LYS A 194 -8.59 20.26 1.94
CA LYS A 194 -8.30 19.43 3.13
C LYS A 194 -8.81 17.98 2.98
N PRO A 195 -8.30 17.22 1.98
CA PRO A 195 -8.65 15.83 1.81
C PRO A 195 -8.19 14.99 3.02
N ASP A 196 -8.86 13.88 3.27
CA ASP A 196 -8.44 12.93 4.31
C ASP A 196 -7.12 12.24 3.92
N PHE A 197 -6.93 11.98 2.61
CA PHE A 197 -5.76 11.28 2.08
C PHE A 197 -5.15 12.02 0.89
N VAL A 198 -3.83 11.93 0.78
CA VAL A 198 -3.10 12.24 -0.45
C VAL A 198 -2.19 11.08 -0.82
N GLN A 199 -2.22 10.68 -2.09
CA GLN A 199 -1.32 9.66 -2.63
C GLN A 199 -0.32 10.29 -3.60
N PHE A 200 0.98 10.03 -3.40
CA PHE A 200 2.05 10.56 -4.24
C PHE A 200 3.27 9.63 -4.29
N ASN A 201 4.13 9.87 -5.29
CA ASN A 201 5.38 9.14 -5.44
C ASN A 201 6.43 9.60 -4.42
N TYR A 202 7.07 8.63 -3.79
CA TYR A 202 8.18 8.87 -2.90
C TYR A 202 9.07 7.64 -2.79
N SER A 203 10.36 7.81 -2.92
CA SER A 203 11.36 6.74 -2.85
C SER A 203 12.69 7.25 -2.31
N ILE A 204 13.64 6.35 -2.14
CA ILE A 204 15.00 6.71 -1.70
C ILE A 204 15.71 7.67 -2.69
N LEU A 205 15.37 7.64 -4.00
CA LEU A 205 15.94 8.55 -5.00
C LEU A 205 14.96 9.65 -5.44
N SER A 206 13.65 9.46 -5.33
CA SER A 206 12.62 10.48 -5.62
C SER A 206 12.18 11.12 -4.30
N ARG A 207 12.93 12.14 -3.84
CA ARG A 207 12.74 12.79 -2.54
C ARG A 207 12.12 14.18 -2.62
N HIS A 208 11.52 14.51 -3.75
CA HIS A 208 10.96 15.86 -3.97
C HIS A 208 9.90 16.25 -2.93
N ALA A 209 9.12 15.27 -2.43
CA ALA A 209 8.11 15.51 -1.40
C ALA A 209 8.68 16.05 -0.07
N GLU A 210 9.97 15.81 0.21
CA GLU A 210 10.64 16.33 1.42
C GLU A 210 10.85 17.84 1.41
N LYS A 211 10.71 18.51 0.26
CA LYS A 211 10.90 19.96 0.16
C LYS A 211 9.77 20.75 0.85
N SER A 212 8.51 20.32 0.67
CA SER A 212 7.34 21.05 1.18
C SER A 212 6.08 20.21 1.32
N LEU A 213 5.93 19.14 0.52
CA LEU A 213 4.68 18.37 0.53
C LEU A 213 4.45 17.66 1.88
N PHE A 214 5.48 17.08 2.49
CA PHE A 214 5.36 16.48 3.82
C PHE A 214 5.02 17.50 4.92
N GLU A 215 5.59 18.70 4.88
CA GLU A 215 5.20 19.80 5.78
C GLU A 215 3.73 20.18 5.58
N THR A 216 3.28 20.22 4.31
CA THR A 216 1.88 20.53 4.01
C THR A 216 0.94 19.45 4.53
N VAL A 217 1.23 18.15 4.36
CA VAL A 217 0.35 17.09 4.85
C VAL A 217 0.28 17.06 6.37
N ASP A 218 1.37 17.32 7.06
CA ASP A 218 1.42 17.42 8.52
C ASP A 218 0.54 18.59 9.02
N LYS A 219 0.77 19.78 8.45
CA LYS A 219 0.02 20.99 8.81
C LYS A 219 -1.51 20.86 8.62
N TYR A 220 -1.95 20.11 7.62
CA TYR A 220 -3.37 19.95 7.28
C TYR A 220 -3.96 18.62 7.75
N ASN A 221 -3.21 17.83 8.53
CA ASN A 221 -3.63 16.53 9.06
C ASN A 221 -4.14 15.57 7.96
N THR A 222 -3.42 15.49 6.84
CA THR A 222 -3.76 14.64 5.70
C THR A 222 -2.96 13.34 5.76
N ALA A 223 -3.60 12.18 5.71
CA ALA A 223 -2.92 10.89 5.64
C ALA A 223 -2.23 10.69 4.28
N THR A 224 -1.11 9.96 4.26
CA THR A 224 -0.34 9.76 3.04
C THR A 224 -0.36 8.30 2.59
N LEU A 225 -0.60 8.07 1.29
CA LEU A 225 -0.32 6.81 0.61
C LEU A 225 0.86 7.01 -0.34
N ILE A 226 1.87 6.16 -0.22
CA ILE A 226 3.06 6.27 -1.06
C ILE A 226 2.98 5.27 -2.20
N ASN A 227 2.90 5.79 -3.43
CA ASN A 227 3.01 5.00 -4.65
C ASN A 227 4.45 5.00 -5.21
N ARG A 228 4.74 4.12 -6.17
CA ARG A 228 6.03 3.99 -6.86
C ARG A 228 7.25 3.86 -5.93
N PRO A 229 7.18 3.13 -4.82
CA PRO A 229 8.29 3.04 -3.85
C PRO A 229 9.58 2.45 -4.45
N PHE A 230 9.46 1.67 -5.53
CA PHE A 230 10.55 1.03 -6.25
C PHE A 230 10.85 1.66 -7.61
N GLU A 231 10.23 2.81 -7.92
CA GLU A 231 10.39 3.54 -9.20
C GLU A 231 10.22 2.65 -10.43
N THR A 232 9.15 1.88 -10.47
CA THR A 232 8.87 0.89 -11.54
C THR A 232 10.03 -0.10 -11.75
N GLY A 233 10.66 -0.53 -10.67
CA GLY A 233 11.76 -1.50 -10.68
C GLY A 233 13.14 -0.92 -10.99
N ARG A 234 13.29 0.40 -11.17
CA ARG A 234 14.59 1.05 -11.41
C ARG A 234 15.57 0.79 -10.27
N LEU A 235 15.10 0.84 -9.03
CA LEU A 235 15.93 0.61 -7.86
C LEU A 235 16.50 -0.82 -7.81
N PHE A 236 15.71 -1.82 -8.17
CA PHE A 236 16.19 -3.22 -8.26
C PHE A 236 17.20 -3.42 -9.39
N ARG A 237 17.04 -2.70 -10.51
CA ARG A 237 18.04 -2.75 -11.59
C ARG A 237 19.37 -2.14 -11.15
N ALA A 238 19.34 -1.05 -10.39
CA ALA A 238 20.53 -0.39 -9.88
C ALA A 238 21.31 -1.23 -8.83
N THR A 239 20.58 -2.09 -8.09
CA THR A 239 21.20 -2.94 -7.05
C THR A 239 21.40 -4.40 -7.52
N LYS A 240 21.16 -4.71 -8.81
CA LYS A 240 21.33 -6.06 -9.33
C LYS A 240 22.75 -6.58 -9.13
N GLY A 241 22.87 -7.77 -8.53
CA GLY A 241 24.16 -8.41 -8.25
C GLY A 241 24.94 -7.80 -7.08
N LYS A 242 24.37 -6.84 -6.37
CA LYS A 242 24.97 -6.24 -5.18
C LYS A 242 24.36 -6.83 -3.91
N GLU A 243 25.21 -7.10 -2.93
CA GLU A 243 24.79 -7.58 -1.61
C GLU A 243 24.26 -6.42 -0.76
N ILE A 244 23.33 -6.74 0.13
CA ILE A 244 22.84 -5.80 1.13
C ILE A 244 23.99 -5.52 2.12
N PRO A 245 24.28 -4.25 2.46
CA PRO A 245 25.32 -3.93 3.41
C PRO A 245 25.03 -4.57 4.78
N THR A 246 26.06 -5.11 5.42
CA THR A 246 25.93 -5.88 6.67
C THR A 246 25.23 -5.11 7.79
N TRP A 247 25.46 -3.80 7.88
CA TRP A 247 24.82 -2.92 8.87
C TRP A 247 23.30 -2.76 8.68
N ALA A 248 22.74 -3.14 7.51
CA ALA A 248 21.30 -3.10 7.29
C ALA A 248 20.55 -4.08 8.20
N LYS A 249 21.24 -5.14 8.66
CA LYS A 249 20.70 -6.09 9.65
C LYS A 249 20.36 -5.44 10.99
N ASP A 250 20.99 -4.34 11.36
CA ASP A 250 20.70 -3.57 12.58
C ASP A 250 19.26 -3.00 12.57
N TYR A 251 18.64 -2.95 11.39
CA TYR A 251 17.26 -2.52 11.15
C TYR A 251 16.36 -3.67 10.68
N ASN A 252 16.75 -4.92 10.89
CA ASN A 252 15.99 -6.10 10.42
C ASN A 252 15.75 -6.10 8.89
N ILE A 253 16.71 -5.62 8.09
CA ILE A 253 16.62 -5.56 6.63
C ILE A 253 17.32 -6.79 6.06
N ASN A 254 16.57 -7.62 5.29
CA ASN A 254 17.05 -8.87 4.69
C ASN A 254 16.96 -8.88 3.16
N SER A 255 16.35 -7.86 2.55
CA SER A 255 16.21 -7.74 1.11
C SER A 255 16.34 -6.29 0.64
N TRP A 256 16.60 -6.09 -0.63
CA TRP A 256 16.57 -4.75 -1.23
C TRP A 256 15.15 -4.15 -1.19
N GLY A 257 14.11 -4.98 -1.29
CA GLY A 257 12.73 -4.52 -1.11
C GLY A 257 12.51 -3.89 0.27
N GLN A 258 12.90 -4.63 1.32
CA GLN A 258 12.83 -4.12 2.70
C GLN A 258 13.71 -2.88 2.90
N PHE A 259 14.90 -2.83 2.28
CA PHE A 259 15.78 -1.67 2.35
C PHE A 259 15.08 -0.41 1.84
N PHE A 260 14.48 -0.46 0.65
CA PHE A 260 13.80 0.69 0.07
C PHE A 260 12.54 1.08 0.84
N LEU A 261 11.75 0.11 1.28
CA LEU A 261 10.52 0.38 2.04
C LEU A 261 10.83 0.94 3.42
N LYS A 262 11.81 0.41 4.15
CA LYS A 262 12.20 0.95 5.47
C LYS A 262 12.80 2.36 5.37
N PHE A 263 13.50 2.69 4.29
CA PHE A 263 13.88 4.07 4.03
C PHE A 263 12.66 5.00 3.97
N ILE A 264 11.62 4.60 3.27
CA ILE A 264 10.38 5.38 3.16
C ILE A 264 9.68 5.46 4.52
N LEU A 265 9.57 4.33 5.23
CA LEU A 265 8.92 4.24 6.54
C LEU A 265 9.68 5.00 7.65
N SER A 266 10.96 5.27 7.48
CA SER A 266 11.72 6.12 8.41
C SER A 266 11.24 7.58 8.44
N ASN A 267 10.40 8.00 7.49
CA ASN A 267 9.64 9.24 7.57
C ASN A 267 8.29 8.95 8.27
N GLU A 268 8.09 9.53 9.45
CA GLU A 268 6.90 9.28 10.28
C GLU A 268 5.62 9.84 9.67
N LEU A 269 5.70 10.76 8.72
CA LEU A 269 4.56 11.32 7.99
C LEU A 269 4.04 10.40 6.87
N VAL A 270 4.70 9.28 6.62
CA VAL A 270 4.20 8.24 5.70
C VAL A 270 3.19 7.37 6.43
N THR A 271 1.92 7.42 6.06
CA THR A 271 0.88 6.59 6.69
C THR A 271 0.95 5.15 6.18
N CYS A 272 0.94 4.92 4.87
CA CYS A 272 1.04 3.59 4.28
C CYS A 272 1.75 3.64 2.92
N ILE A 273 2.54 2.61 2.61
CA ILE A 273 3.15 2.40 1.30
C ILE A 273 2.37 1.30 0.57
N ILE A 274 2.13 1.47 -0.73
CA ILE A 274 1.37 0.53 -1.56
C ILE A 274 2.22 -0.06 -2.70
N PRO A 275 3.24 -0.88 -2.40
CA PRO A 275 4.01 -1.58 -3.43
C PRO A 275 3.12 -2.56 -4.20
N GLY A 276 3.26 -2.61 -5.53
CA GLY A 276 2.56 -3.57 -6.37
C GLY A 276 3.34 -4.89 -6.48
N THR A 277 2.64 -6.02 -6.35
CA THR A 277 3.19 -7.35 -6.63
C THR A 277 2.10 -8.33 -7.03
N SER A 278 2.47 -9.33 -7.85
CA SER A 278 1.66 -10.50 -8.18
C SER A 278 2.28 -11.80 -7.66
N LYS A 279 3.26 -11.71 -6.74
CA LYS A 279 4.02 -12.87 -6.24
C LYS A 279 3.90 -12.96 -4.72
N PRO A 280 3.44 -14.09 -4.14
CA PRO A 280 3.26 -14.25 -2.70
C PRO A 280 4.54 -13.96 -1.90
N HIS A 281 5.70 -14.50 -2.32
CA HIS A 281 6.97 -14.26 -1.63
C HIS A 281 7.43 -12.79 -1.66
N HIS A 282 7.08 -12.01 -2.71
CA HIS A 282 7.31 -10.57 -2.69
C HIS A 282 6.35 -9.84 -1.73
N MET A 283 5.10 -10.33 -1.58
CA MET A 283 4.18 -9.77 -0.59
C MET A 283 4.71 -9.99 0.82
N ILE A 284 5.15 -11.20 1.16
CA ILE A 284 5.80 -11.50 2.43
C ILE A 284 6.98 -10.54 2.65
N ASP A 285 7.88 -10.43 1.67
CA ASP A 285 9.06 -9.57 1.76
C ASP A 285 8.71 -8.08 1.99
N ASN A 286 7.72 -7.57 1.26
CA ASN A 286 7.22 -6.21 1.42
C ASN A 286 6.62 -5.99 2.83
N MET A 287 5.77 -6.90 3.29
CA MET A 287 5.13 -6.83 4.62
C MET A 287 6.16 -6.81 5.74
N MET A 288 7.26 -7.61 5.60
CA MET A 288 8.34 -7.65 6.58
C MET A 288 9.04 -6.30 6.77
N ALA A 289 8.96 -5.38 5.81
CA ALA A 289 9.45 -4.02 6.01
C ALA A 289 8.68 -3.24 7.10
N GLY A 290 7.43 -3.62 7.37
CA GLY A 290 6.59 -3.03 8.43
C GLY A 290 6.91 -3.54 9.85
N TYR A 291 7.81 -4.50 10.00
CA TYR A 291 8.15 -5.13 11.28
C TYR A 291 9.54 -4.75 11.78
N GLY A 292 9.75 -4.86 13.09
CA GLY A 292 11.03 -4.65 13.74
C GLY A 292 11.50 -3.20 13.72
N LYS A 293 12.79 -2.98 13.93
CA LYS A 293 13.37 -1.64 14.10
C LYS A 293 13.33 -0.82 12.81
N MET A 294 12.86 0.42 12.93
CA MET A 294 12.92 1.40 11.84
C MET A 294 14.24 2.19 11.90
N PRO A 295 14.79 2.58 10.73
CA PRO A 295 15.96 3.46 10.68
C PRO A 295 15.63 4.83 11.30
N ASP A 296 16.52 5.31 12.17
CA ASP A 296 16.55 6.68 12.62
C ASP A 296 17.10 7.61 11.53
N GLN A 297 17.19 8.91 11.80
CA GLN A 297 17.69 9.87 10.81
C GLN A 297 19.12 9.55 10.34
N LYS A 298 20.02 9.09 11.23
CA LYS A 298 21.38 8.69 10.85
C LYS A 298 21.37 7.45 9.96
N GLY A 299 20.55 6.46 10.32
CA GLY A 299 20.34 5.27 9.50
C GLY A 299 19.78 5.61 8.12
N ARG A 300 18.80 6.50 8.07
CA ARG A 300 18.21 6.99 6.83
C ARG A 300 19.23 7.69 5.92
N GLU A 301 20.05 8.57 6.47
CA GLU A 301 21.13 9.24 5.72
C GLU A 301 22.16 8.23 5.22
N LYS A 302 22.55 7.26 6.05
CA LYS A 302 23.46 6.18 5.67
C LYS A 302 22.91 5.35 4.51
N MET A 303 21.60 5.01 4.54
CA MET A 303 20.94 4.31 3.46
C MET A 303 20.96 5.10 2.15
N TYR A 304 20.62 6.37 2.21
CA TYR A 304 20.64 7.25 1.04
C TYR A 304 22.03 7.40 0.41
N ASN A 305 23.04 7.68 1.24
CA ASN A 305 24.41 7.83 0.77
C ASN A 305 24.95 6.53 0.17
N TYR A 306 24.58 5.37 0.74
CA TYR A 306 24.96 4.08 0.18
C TYR A 306 24.37 3.86 -1.22
N ILE A 307 23.08 4.14 -1.41
CA ILE A 307 22.44 4.00 -2.74
C ILE A 307 23.05 4.99 -3.74
N LYS A 308 23.42 6.20 -3.32
CA LYS A 308 24.10 7.16 -4.23
C LYS A 308 25.49 6.73 -4.66
N SER A 309 26.16 5.89 -3.89
CA SER A 309 27.50 5.40 -4.19
C SER A 309 27.52 4.18 -5.13
N LEU A 310 26.37 3.58 -5.39
CA LEU A 310 26.21 2.41 -6.29
C LEU A 310 26.11 2.78 -7.75
#